data_151bf08560f4f48fe2e675b0786b37e1
#
_entry.id   151bf08560f4f48fe2e675b0786b37e1
#
_cell.length_a   1.000
_cell.length_b   1.000
_cell.length_c   1.000
_cell.angle_alpha   90.00
_cell.angle_beta   90.00
_cell.angle_gamma   90.00
#
_symmetry.space_group_name_H-M   'P 1'
#
loop_
_entity.id
_entity.type
_entity.pdbx_description
1 polymer ?
#
loop_
_entity_poly.entity_id
_entity_poly.type
_entity_poly.pdbx_seq_one_letter_code
_entity_poly.pdbx_strand_id
1 'polypeptide(L)'
;MSNLLPFIGSFLFLASGIFYSSGGEKTNTSPFRYVPAGHHEKLWDSAKINPSQVFRIDKSISIYLENKQKYVNIEKMRVGGVPSAIVFTLHGRESTWHFGKHLHEGSRLTGRTRYVPKGRPKASPKNGHTYTFEESAEDALYKLKDMESVNWSRCNDALYNIEKYNWLGYLRYHRDVNSPYLWSGTQHYRKGKYVADGRFSSTAIDKQLGTCALLLRMQSRGIKVGFR
;
A
#
# COMPACT_ATOMS: atom_id res chain seq x y z
N MET A 1 -7.64 -14.15 -28.44
CA MET A 1 -6.78 -12.96 -28.21
C MET A 1 -7.43 -12.12 -27.13
N SER A 2 -7.00 -12.29 -25.89
CA SER A 2 -7.59 -11.60 -24.74
C SER A 2 -6.84 -10.29 -24.51
N ASN A 3 -7.51 -9.17 -24.77
CA ASN A 3 -7.03 -7.84 -24.42
C ASN A 3 -6.93 -7.69 -22.91
N LEU A 4 -5.76 -7.92 -22.37
CA LEU A 4 -5.39 -7.50 -21.02
C LEU A 4 -5.25 -5.97 -21.05
N LEU A 5 -6.27 -5.28 -20.53
CA LEU A 5 -6.19 -3.85 -20.22
C LEU A 5 -4.99 -3.59 -19.31
N PRO A 6 -4.22 -2.51 -19.54
CA PRO A 6 -3.07 -2.19 -18.72
C PRO A 6 -3.54 -1.91 -17.28
N PHE A 7 -2.85 -2.52 -16.36
CA PHE A 7 -3.03 -2.40 -14.93
C PHE A 7 -2.76 -0.95 -14.52
N ILE A 8 -3.79 -0.24 -14.07
CA ILE A 8 -3.66 1.13 -13.57
C ILE A 8 -3.25 1.02 -12.11
N GLY A 9 -1.97 1.23 -11.85
CA GLY A 9 -1.41 1.31 -10.51
C GLY A 9 -2.04 2.42 -9.66
N SER A 10 -1.80 2.37 -8.37
CA SER A 10 -2.36 3.26 -7.36
C SER A 10 -2.29 4.74 -7.77
N PHE A 11 -3.44 5.39 -7.84
CA PHE A 11 -3.55 6.82 -8.16
C PHE A 11 -3.36 7.65 -6.89
N LEU A 12 -2.34 8.49 -6.89
CA LEU A 12 -2.10 9.45 -5.82
C LEU A 12 -2.75 10.79 -6.19
N PHE A 13 -3.72 11.21 -5.38
CA PHE A 13 -4.29 12.55 -5.48
C PHE A 13 -3.35 13.61 -4.92
N LEU A 14 -2.98 14.58 -5.73
CA LEU A 14 -2.55 15.90 -5.28
C LEU A 14 -3.78 16.82 -5.27
N ALA A 15 -4.52 16.84 -4.16
CA ALA A 15 -5.50 17.88 -3.92
C ALA A 15 -4.82 19.07 -3.23
N SER A 16 -4.14 19.92 -3.99
CA SER A 16 -3.86 21.31 -3.60
C SER A 16 -5.06 22.17 -4.01
N GLY A 17 -6.16 22.04 -3.29
CA GLY A 17 -7.32 22.93 -3.40
C GLY A 17 -7.21 24.04 -2.37
N ILE A 18 -6.61 25.18 -2.73
CA ILE A 18 -6.78 26.41 -1.97
C ILE A 18 -8.15 26.98 -2.36
N PHE A 19 -9.16 26.74 -1.54
CA PHE A 19 -10.41 27.48 -1.64
C PHE A 19 -10.25 28.79 -0.84
N TYR A 20 -10.14 29.92 -1.53
CA TYR A 20 -10.39 31.22 -0.94
C TYR A 20 -11.90 31.37 -0.74
N SER A 21 -12.36 31.34 0.50
CA SER A 21 -13.68 31.83 0.90
C SER A 21 -13.51 33.08 1.74
N SER A 22 -14.12 34.15 1.29
CA SER A 22 -14.25 35.42 2.00
C SER A 22 -15.12 35.28 3.25
N GLY A 23 -14.58 35.64 4.43
CA GLY A 23 -15.34 36.05 5.62
C GLY A 23 -16.10 34.96 6.34
N GLY A 24 -15.48 34.34 7.36
CA GLY A 24 -16.11 33.46 8.33
C GLY A 24 -15.06 32.91 9.28
N GLU A 25 -15.34 32.85 10.56
CA GLU A 25 -14.46 32.38 11.64
C GLU A 25 -13.69 31.12 11.23
N LYS A 26 -12.38 31.16 11.39
CA LYS A 26 -11.47 30.01 11.19
C LYS A 26 -11.75 28.94 12.27
N THR A 27 -12.76 28.13 12.08
CA THR A 27 -12.80 26.83 12.76
C THR A 27 -11.69 25.97 12.16
N ASN A 28 -10.67 25.73 12.93
CA ASN A 28 -9.52 24.90 12.55
C ASN A 28 -9.94 23.42 12.51
N THR A 29 -10.79 23.06 11.54
CA THR A 29 -11.23 21.71 11.26
C THR A 29 -10.26 21.09 10.28
N SER A 30 -9.12 20.59 10.80
CA SER A 30 -8.28 19.67 10.05
C SER A 30 -9.17 18.56 9.46
N PRO A 31 -9.14 18.28 8.14
CA PRO A 31 -9.91 17.18 7.55
C PRO A 31 -9.49 15.80 8.08
N PHE A 32 -8.49 15.74 8.94
CA PHE A 32 -8.00 14.54 9.65
C PHE A 32 -8.73 14.24 10.96
N ARG A 33 -9.79 14.98 11.29
CA ARG A 33 -10.56 14.71 12.50
C ARG A 33 -11.32 13.40 12.35
N TYR A 34 -10.72 12.35 12.95
CA TYR A 34 -11.42 11.14 13.36
C TYR A 34 -11.28 9.88 12.49
N VAL A 35 -10.10 9.31 12.45
CA VAL A 35 -10.03 7.84 12.50
C VAL A 35 -10.14 7.48 13.97
N PRO A 36 -11.13 6.70 14.42
CA PRO A 36 -11.22 6.30 15.82
C PRO A 36 -9.93 5.65 16.27
N ALA A 37 -9.45 5.99 17.47
CA ALA A 37 -8.29 5.33 18.04
C ALA A 37 -8.49 3.80 17.99
N GLY A 38 -7.51 3.06 17.47
CA GLY A 38 -7.58 1.61 17.34
C GLY A 38 -8.53 1.11 16.22
N HIS A 39 -8.93 1.94 15.26
CA HIS A 39 -9.82 1.52 14.15
C HIS A 39 -9.26 0.32 13.37
N HIS A 40 -8.01 0.41 12.93
CA HIS A 40 -7.38 -0.65 12.16
C HIS A 40 -7.14 -1.91 13.00
N GLU A 41 -6.78 -1.75 14.27
CA GLU A 41 -6.56 -2.85 15.21
C GLU A 41 -7.85 -3.64 15.46
N LYS A 42 -8.99 -2.97 15.69
CA LYS A 42 -10.29 -3.63 15.83
C LYS A 42 -10.68 -4.44 14.59
N LEU A 43 -10.39 -3.92 13.41
CA LEU A 43 -10.63 -4.65 12.16
C LEU A 43 -9.67 -5.84 12.05
N TRP A 44 -8.40 -5.66 12.41
CA TRP A 44 -7.40 -6.72 12.38
C TRP A 44 -7.76 -7.88 13.31
N ASP A 45 -8.14 -7.61 14.54
CA ASP A 45 -8.47 -8.63 15.55
C ASP A 45 -9.66 -9.50 15.15
N SER A 46 -10.61 -8.92 14.41
CA SER A 46 -11.79 -9.65 13.92
C SER A 46 -11.62 -10.21 12.50
N ALA A 47 -10.49 -9.92 11.84
CA ALA A 47 -10.32 -10.24 10.43
C ALA A 47 -10.24 -11.75 10.14
N LYS A 48 -10.99 -12.18 9.13
CA LYS A 48 -10.99 -13.55 8.61
C LYS A 48 -10.73 -13.52 7.11
N ILE A 49 -9.82 -14.36 6.66
CA ILE A 49 -9.55 -14.54 5.23
C ILE A 49 -10.75 -15.24 4.59
N ASN A 50 -11.18 -14.76 3.43
CA ASN A 50 -12.19 -15.44 2.64
C ASN A 50 -11.63 -16.81 2.17
N PRO A 51 -12.30 -17.93 2.47
CA PRO A 51 -11.78 -19.27 2.15
C PRO A 51 -11.39 -19.44 0.68
N SER A 52 -12.14 -18.84 -0.23
CA SER A 52 -11.86 -18.87 -1.68
C SER A 52 -10.55 -18.17 -2.08
N GLN A 53 -9.95 -17.36 -1.21
CA GLN A 53 -8.70 -16.66 -1.49
C GLN A 53 -7.46 -17.36 -0.93
N VAL A 54 -7.62 -18.35 -0.07
CA VAL A 54 -6.50 -19.02 0.64
C VAL A 54 -5.46 -19.57 -0.33
N PHE A 55 -5.87 -20.32 -1.34
CA PHE A 55 -4.95 -20.88 -2.34
C PHE A 55 -4.13 -19.79 -3.06
N ARG A 56 -4.80 -18.71 -3.47
CA ARG A 56 -4.15 -17.60 -4.14
C ARG A 56 -3.18 -16.85 -3.21
N ILE A 57 -3.55 -16.67 -1.94
CA ILE A 57 -2.70 -16.06 -0.93
C ILE A 57 -1.45 -16.93 -0.70
N ASP A 58 -1.63 -18.25 -0.54
CA ASP A 58 -0.52 -19.19 -0.33
C ASP A 58 0.46 -19.19 -1.51
N LYS A 59 -0.06 -19.18 -2.75
CA LYS A 59 0.76 -19.01 -3.95
C LYS A 59 1.55 -17.69 -3.94
N SER A 60 0.95 -16.61 -3.46
CA SER A 60 1.66 -15.34 -3.34
C SER A 60 2.77 -15.41 -2.27
N ILE A 61 2.50 -16.08 -1.14
CA ILE A 61 3.49 -16.23 -0.07
C ILE A 61 4.69 -17.06 -0.53
N SER A 62 4.53 -18.00 -1.47
CA SER A 62 5.68 -18.71 -2.05
C SER A 62 6.64 -17.75 -2.73
N ILE A 63 6.15 -16.71 -3.42
CA ILE A 63 7.01 -15.66 -4.00
C ILE A 63 7.80 -14.92 -2.92
N TYR A 64 7.18 -14.66 -1.75
CA TYR A 64 7.90 -14.08 -0.61
C TYR A 64 9.03 -14.99 -0.14
N LEU A 65 8.75 -16.27 0.06
CA LEU A 65 9.73 -17.24 0.57
C LEU A 65 10.92 -17.40 -0.38
N GLU A 66 10.66 -17.47 -1.68
CA GLU A 66 11.69 -17.56 -2.74
C GLU A 66 12.58 -16.29 -2.81
N ASN A 67 12.01 -15.12 -2.49
CA ASN A 67 12.69 -13.84 -2.61
C ASN A 67 12.91 -13.14 -1.25
N LYS A 68 12.79 -13.87 -0.14
CA LYS A 68 12.81 -13.32 1.23
C LYS A 68 14.00 -12.41 1.47
N GLN A 69 15.19 -12.80 1.00
CA GLN A 69 16.42 -12.03 1.24
C GLN A 69 16.36 -10.62 0.65
N LYS A 70 15.73 -10.43 -0.53
CA LYS A 70 15.57 -9.10 -1.12
C LYS A 70 14.72 -8.18 -0.24
N TYR A 71 13.62 -8.70 0.31
CA TYR A 71 12.76 -7.93 1.22
C TYR A 71 13.44 -7.62 2.55
N VAL A 72 14.19 -8.60 3.09
CA VAL A 72 14.99 -8.41 4.31
C VAL A 72 16.11 -7.37 4.09
N ASN A 73 16.73 -7.34 2.93
CA ASN A 73 17.73 -6.32 2.61
C ASN A 73 17.12 -4.91 2.60
N ILE A 74 15.89 -4.75 2.08
CA ILE A 74 15.18 -3.47 2.10
C ILE A 74 14.82 -3.05 3.54
N GLU A 75 14.32 -3.99 4.36
CA GLU A 75 14.05 -3.74 5.79
C GLU A 75 15.30 -3.24 6.51
N LYS A 76 16.45 -3.85 6.25
CA LYS A 76 17.74 -3.52 6.87
C LYS A 76 18.41 -2.24 6.37
N MET A 77 17.86 -1.55 5.36
CA MET A 77 18.41 -0.29 4.86
C MET A 77 18.32 0.84 5.90
N ARG A 78 17.45 0.72 6.86
CA ARG A 78 17.23 1.70 7.95
C ARG A 78 17.05 1.01 9.28
N VAL A 79 17.50 1.66 10.35
CA VAL A 79 17.11 1.32 11.72
C VAL A 79 15.61 1.61 11.84
N GLY A 80 14.81 0.65 12.32
CA GLY A 80 13.34 0.77 12.29
C GLY A 80 12.72 0.65 10.90
N GLY A 81 13.42 0.05 9.96
CA GLY A 81 12.94 -0.13 8.58
C GLY A 81 11.63 -0.89 8.47
N VAL A 82 10.97 -0.73 7.34
CA VAL A 82 9.69 -1.39 7.05
C VAL A 82 9.87 -2.91 7.07
N PRO A 83 9.11 -3.67 7.89
CA PRO A 83 9.23 -5.12 7.96
C PRO A 83 9.11 -5.79 6.58
N SER A 84 9.96 -6.77 6.31
CA SER A 84 10.07 -7.45 5.01
C SER A 84 8.73 -8.02 4.51
N ALA A 85 7.89 -8.51 5.41
CA ALA A 85 6.54 -8.96 5.10
C ALA A 85 5.65 -7.80 4.60
N ILE A 86 5.77 -6.61 5.19
CA ILE A 86 5.02 -5.43 4.75
C ILE A 86 5.53 -4.96 3.39
N VAL A 87 6.86 -4.87 3.18
CA VAL A 87 7.45 -4.54 1.87
C VAL A 87 6.91 -5.48 0.78
N PHE A 88 6.84 -6.78 1.07
CA PHE A 88 6.27 -7.77 0.16
C PHE A 88 4.81 -7.49 -0.19
N THR A 89 3.97 -7.14 0.80
CA THR A 89 2.55 -6.86 0.53
C THR A 89 2.35 -5.59 -0.28
N LEU A 90 3.12 -4.54 -0.02
CA LEU A 90 3.16 -3.33 -0.84
C LEU A 90 3.59 -3.64 -2.28
N HIS A 91 4.65 -4.45 -2.45
CA HIS A 91 5.11 -4.88 -3.79
C HIS A 91 4.02 -5.62 -4.57
N GLY A 92 3.22 -6.44 -3.89
CA GLY A 92 2.06 -7.09 -4.48
C GLY A 92 1.00 -6.12 -4.96
N ARG A 93 0.72 -5.09 -4.19
CA ARG A 93 -0.28 -4.05 -4.51
C ARG A 93 0.17 -3.16 -5.67
N GLU A 94 1.43 -2.73 -5.66
CA GLU A 94 1.93 -1.76 -6.64
C GLU A 94 2.30 -2.40 -7.99
N SER A 95 2.85 -3.61 -7.99
CA SER A 95 3.40 -4.19 -9.22
C SER A 95 3.17 -5.69 -9.41
N THR A 96 2.32 -6.32 -8.58
CA THR A 96 2.03 -7.76 -8.64
C THR A 96 3.33 -8.60 -8.52
N TRP A 97 4.21 -8.21 -7.60
CA TRP A 97 5.53 -8.81 -7.30
C TRP A 97 6.50 -8.84 -8.49
N HIS A 98 6.37 -7.91 -9.43
CA HIS A 98 7.25 -7.84 -10.58
C HIS A 98 8.49 -6.99 -10.26
N PHE A 99 9.63 -7.62 -9.98
CA PHE A 99 10.91 -6.96 -9.60
C PHE A 99 11.49 -6.01 -10.65
N GLY A 100 11.04 -6.03 -11.89
CA GLY A 100 11.41 -5.08 -12.93
C GLY A 100 10.59 -3.78 -12.94
N LYS A 101 9.78 -3.54 -11.89
CA LYS A 101 8.89 -2.39 -11.76
C LYS A 101 9.13 -1.61 -10.47
N HIS A 102 8.83 -0.31 -10.53
CA HIS A 102 8.92 0.57 -9.37
C HIS A 102 7.91 0.20 -8.28
N LEU A 103 8.37 0.23 -7.02
CA LEU A 103 7.50 0.07 -5.85
C LEU A 103 6.54 1.25 -5.69
N HIS A 104 6.83 2.41 -6.25
CA HIS A 104 5.99 3.61 -6.17
C HIS A 104 4.61 3.46 -6.83
N GLU A 105 4.56 2.86 -8.06
CA GLU A 105 3.35 2.88 -8.91
C GLU A 105 3.39 1.86 -10.06
N GLY A 106 4.38 0.97 -10.08
CA GLY A 106 4.44 -0.17 -10.99
C GLY A 106 4.96 0.11 -12.41
N SER A 107 5.49 1.31 -12.74
CA SER A 107 6.19 1.51 -14.03
C SER A 107 7.53 0.81 -14.07
N ARG A 108 8.11 0.63 -15.27
CA ARG A 108 9.36 -0.10 -15.47
C ARG A 108 10.56 0.64 -14.87
N LEU A 109 11.50 -0.11 -14.30
CA LEU A 109 12.76 0.39 -13.73
C LEU A 109 13.75 0.96 -14.76
N THR A 110 13.48 0.84 -16.05
CA THR A 110 14.30 1.40 -17.14
C THR A 110 14.31 2.93 -17.20
N GLY A 111 13.53 3.59 -16.37
CA GLY A 111 13.46 5.05 -16.24
C GLY A 111 12.79 5.43 -14.95
N ARG A 112 12.62 6.71 -14.71
CA ARG A 112 11.86 7.21 -13.55
C ARG A 112 10.38 6.90 -13.68
N THR A 113 9.64 6.94 -12.54
CA THR A 113 8.18 6.74 -12.50
C THR A 113 7.47 7.65 -13.49
N ARG A 114 6.47 7.08 -14.17
CA ARG A 114 5.68 7.78 -15.22
C ARG A 114 4.38 8.38 -14.68
N TYR A 115 3.80 7.70 -13.70
CA TYR A 115 2.55 8.13 -13.05
C TYR A 115 2.85 8.82 -11.71
N VAL A 116 1.86 9.00 -10.88
CA VAL A 116 2.03 9.66 -9.57
C VAL A 116 2.53 8.66 -8.53
N PRO A 117 3.64 8.99 -7.85
CA PRO A 117 4.48 10.18 -7.94
C PRO A 117 5.41 10.16 -9.16
N LYS A 118 5.28 11.14 -10.07
CA LYS A 118 6.07 11.22 -11.31
C LYS A 118 7.52 11.64 -11.05
N GLY A 119 8.45 11.07 -11.82
CA GLY A 119 9.86 11.47 -11.82
C GLY A 119 10.65 10.97 -10.61
N ARG A 120 10.29 9.80 -10.06
CA ARG A 120 11.00 9.14 -8.96
C ARG A 120 11.75 7.89 -9.47
N PRO A 121 12.84 7.47 -8.80
CA PRO A 121 13.62 8.18 -7.78
C PRO A 121 14.21 9.51 -8.28
N LYS A 122 14.53 10.45 -7.37
CA LYS A 122 15.19 11.72 -7.76
C LYS A 122 16.65 11.52 -8.14
N ALA A 123 17.35 10.63 -7.43
CA ALA A 123 18.72 10.24 -7.78
C ALA A 123 18.73 9.45 -9.09
N SER A 124 19.85 9.50 -9.81
CA SER A 124 20.09 8.61 -10.96
C SER A 124 20.36 7.18 -10.51
N PRO A 125 20.16 6.18 -11.41
CA PRO A 125 20.51 4.79 -11.10
C PRO A 125 21.99 4.66 -10.76
N LYS A 126 22.33 3.87 -9.74
CA LYS A 126 23.72 3.67 -9.29
C LYS A 126 24.59 3.02 -10.37
N ASN A 127 24.03 2.17 -11.22
CA ASN A 127 24.71 1.54 -12.35
C ASN A 127 24.76 2.41 -13.63
N GLY A 128 24.23 3.63 -13.58
CA GLY A 128 24.17 4.55 -14.72
C GLY A 128 23.10 4.25 -15.79
N HIS A 129 22.40 3.13 -15.71
CA HIS A 129 21.48 2.68 -16.78
C HIS A 129 20.05 2.48 -16.30
N THR A 130 19.82 1.55 -15.38
CA THR A 130 18.49 1.16 -14.89
C THR A 130 18.46 1.13 -13.37
N TYR A 131 17.32 1.46 -12.80
CA TYR A 131 17.13 1.31 -11.36
C TYR A 131 17.05 -0.16 -10.97
N THR A 132 17.54 -0.48 -9.78
CA THR A 132 17.24 -1.75 -9.12
C THR A 132 15.91 -1.64 -8.36
N PHE A 133 15.33 -2.78 -8.01
CA PHE A 133 14.12 -2.80 -7.16
C PHE A 133 14.42 -2.21 -5.78
N GLU A 134 15.60 -2.49 -5.25
CA GLU A 134 16.09 -1.98 -3.97
C GLU A 134 16.21 -0.44 -3.97
N GLU A 135 16.76 0.16 -5.03
CA GLU A 135 16.82 1.62 -5.19
C GLU A 135 15.42 2.25 -5.25
N SER A 136 14.51 1.60 -5.98
CA SER A 136 13.12 2.02 -6.05
C SER A 136 12.42 1.90 -4.69
N ALA A 137 12.64 0.82 -3.96
CA ALA A 137 12.05 0.60 -2.64
C ALA A 137 12.60 1.59 -1.61
N GLU A 138 13.92 1.83 -1.60
CA GLU A 138 14.54 2.84 -0.73
C GLU A 138 13.91 4.22 -0.95
N ASP A 139 13.75 4.61 -2.21
CA ASP A 139 13.17 5.91 -2.54
C ASP A 139 11.69 5.99 -2.17
N ALA A 140 10.90 4.96 -2.46
CA ALA A 140 9.48 4.94 -2.19
C ALA A 140 9.16 4.93 -0.69
N LEU A 141 9.83 4.04 0.06
CA LEU A 141 9.52 3.81 1.47
C LEU A 141 10.14 4.89 2.37
N TYR A 142 11.40 5.22 2.16
CA TYR A 142 12.16 6.03 3.11
C TYR A 142 12.32 7.50 2.66
N LYS A 143 12.59 7.77 1.38
CA LYS A 143 12.79 9.16 0.91
C LYS A 143 11.49 9.89 0.56
N LEU A 144 10.44 9.15 0.19
CA LEU A 144 9.16 9.74 -0.21
C LEU A 144 8.11 9.65 0.90
N LYS A 145 7.98 8.49 1.54
CA LYS A 145 6.89 8.21 2.50
C LYS A 145 7.32 8.26 3.97
N ASP A 146 8.62 8.43 4.24
CA ASP A 146 9.18 8.52 5.60
C ASP A 146 8.72 7.38 6.52
N MET A 147 8.72 6.16 5.97
CA MET A 147 8.19 4.99 6.69
C MET A 147 9.15 4.46 7.77
N GLU A 148 10.37 4.99 7.86
CA GLU A 148 11.31 4.68 8.95
C GLU A 148 10.90 5.28 10.30
N SER A 149 10.05 6.33 10.29
CA SER A 149 9.52 6.95 11.51
C SER A 149 8.33 6.19 12.12
N VAL A 150 7.83 5.13 11.45
CA VAL A 150 6.64 4.38 11.87
C VAL A 150 6.98 3.36 12.97
N ASN A 151 6.16 3.31 14.00
CA ASN A 151 6.26 2.25 15.01
C ASN A 151 5.61 0.95 14.48
N TRP A 152 6.40 0.12 13.81
CA TRP A 152 5.94 -1.12 13.20
C TRP A 152 5.51 -2.21 14.21
N SER A 153 5.80 -2.05 15.50
CA SER A 153 5.35 -3.01 16.54
C SER A 153 3.89 -2.81 16.94
N ARG A 154 3.28 -1.67 16.59
CA ARG A 154 1.90 -1.34 16.91
C ARG A 154 1.01 -1.57 15.70
N CYS A 155 0.05 -2.48 15.84
CA CYS A 155 -0.88 -2.87 14.75
C CYS A 155 -1.57 -1.67 14.09
N ASN A 156 -2.16 -0.79 14.90
CA ASN A 156 -2.88 0.38 14.36
C ASN A 156 -1.97 1.32 13.57
N ASP A 157 -0.74 1.57 14.06
CA ASP A 157 0.23 2.46 13.39
C ASP A 157 0.71 1.83 12.06
N ALA A 158 1.01 0.53 12.09
CA ALA A 158 1.42 -0.20 10.89
C ALA A 158 0.34 -0.17 9.81
N LEU A 159 -0.89 -0.57 10.13
CA LEU A 159 -1.98 -0.63 9.17
C LEU A 159 -2.40 0.75 8.65
N TYR A 160 -2.41 1.77 9.53
CA TYR A 160 -2.65 3.15 9.12
C TYR A 160 -1.62 3.63 8.08
N ASN A 161 -0.32 3.36 8.31
CA ASN A 161 0.73 3.78 7.39
C ASN A 161 0.77 2.95 6.10
N ILE A 162 0.39 1.66 6.15
CA ILE A 162 0.17 0.85 4.94
C ILE A 162 -0.97 1.45 4.10
N GLU A 163 -2.10 1.84 4.70
CA GLU A 163 -3.19 2.49 3.98
C GLU A 163 -2.77 3.85 3.43
N LYS A 164 -2.06 4.66 4.24
CA LYS A 164 -1.51 5.97 3.85
C LYS A 164 -0.52 5.86 2.70
N TYR A 165 0.18 4.74 2.54
CA TYR A 165 1.08 4.51 1.41
C TYR A 165 0.33 4.65 0.08
N ASN A 166 -0.84 4.03 -0.03
CA ASN A 166 -1.71 4.18 -1.19
C ASN A 166 -2.48 5.51 -1.19
N TRP A 167 -2.98 5.96 -0.10
CA TRP A 167 -3.75 7.18 0.19
C TRP A 167 -4.96 6.88 1.10
N LEU A 168 -5.32 7.86 1.94
CA LEU A 168 -6.38 7.72 2.94
C LEU A 168 -7.80 8.07 2.42
N GLY A 169 -8.05 7.88 1.13
CA GLY A 169 -9.30 8.30 0.49
C GLY A 169 -10.54 7.63 1.04
N TYR A 170 -10.44 6.36 1.39
CA TYR A 170 -11.56 5.64 2.00
C TYR A 170 -11.90 6.21 3.38
N LEU A 171 -10.91 6.41 4.24
CA LEU A 171 -11.12 7.02 5.55
C LEU A 171 -11.68 8.44 5.48
N ARG A 172 -11.40 9.16 4.41
CA ARG A 172 -11.83 10.56 4.23
C ARG A 172 -13.23 10.67 3.62
N TYR A 173 -13.51 9.90 2.58
CA TYR A 173 -14.65 10.14 1.69
C TYR A 173 -15.63 8.96 1.61
N HIS A 174 -15.21 7.74 2.02
CA HIS A 174 -16.01 6.51 1.91
C HIS A 174 -15.88 5.66 3.17
N ARG A 175 -16.24 6.22 4.32
CA ARG A 175 -16.11 5.58 5.64
C ARG A 175 -16.96 4.32 5.83
N ASP A 176 -17.93 4.12 4.98
CA ASP A 176 -18.77 2.93 4.88
C ASP A 176 -18.08 1.78 4.13
N VAL A 177 -16.93 2.05 3.52
CA VAL A 177 -16.15 1.07 2.77
C VAL A 177 -14.73 0.96 3.34
N ASN A 178 -14.41 -0.20 3.91
CA ASN A 178 -13.04 -0.49 4.30
C ASN A 178 -12.14 -0.57 3.05
N SER A 179 -10.98 0.09 3.12
CA SER A 179 -10.05 0.18 2.00
C SER A 179 -9.70 -1.19 1.41
N PRO A 180 -9.95 -1.45 0.11
CA PRO A 180 -9.54 -2.68 -0.52
C PRO A 180 -8.02 -2.86 -0.55
N TYR A 181 -7.25 -1.78 -0.44
CA TYR A 181 -5.80 -1.85 -0.33
C TYR A 181 -5.36 -2.67 0.88
N LEU A 182 -6.08 -2.53 2.01
CA LEU A 182 -5.88 -3.34 3.21
C LEU A 182 -6.70 -4.64 3.16
N TRP A 183 -7.99 -4.56 2.89
CA TRP A 183 -8.97 -5.57 3.32
C TRP A 183 -9.49 -6.48 2.22
N SER A 184 -9.14 -6.26 0.94
CA SER A 184 -9.56 -7.18 -0.13
C SER A 184 -9.04 -8.60 0.13
N GLY A 185 -9.91 -9.59 0.00
CA GLY A 185 -9.63 -10.99 0.34
C GLY A 185 -9.96 -11.37 1.78
N THR A 186 -10.49 -10.43 2.59
CA THR A 186 -11.07 -10.69 3.92
C THR A 186 -12.56 -10.39 3.93
N GLN A 187 -13.27 -10.78 5.01
CA GLN A 187 -14.69 -10.45 5.18
C GLN A 187 -14.96 -8.96 5.35
N HIS A 188 -13.93 -8.13 5.64
CA HIS A 188 -14.07 -6.69 5.84
C HIS A 188 -14.22 -5.89 4.55
N TYR A 189 -14.00 -6.51 3.39
CA TYR A 189 -14.20 -5.87 2.10
C TYR A 189 -15.10 -6.70 1.19
N ARG A 190 -16.09 -6.06 0.58
CA ARG A 190 -17.01 -6.69 -0.38
C ARG A 190 -16.99 -6.00 -1.73
N LYS A 191 -17.19 -4.69 -1.75
CA LYS A 191 -17.28 -3.86 -2.96
C LYS A 191 -17.02 -2.38 -2.62
N GLY A 192 -16.93 -1.56 -3.64
CA GLY A 192 -16.61 -0.14 -3.53
C GLY A 192 -15.13 0.12 -3.78
N LYS A 193 -14.80 0.74 -4.91
CA LYS A 193 -13.40 1.11 -5.21
C LYS A 193 -13.31 2.34 -6.11
N TYR A 194 -12.19 3.01 -6.06
CA TYR A 194 -11.82 3.98 -7.08
C TYR A 194 -11.49 3.25 -8.39
N VAL A 195 -12.21 3.58 -9.46
CA VAL A 195 -12.03 3.00 -10.80
C VAL A 195 -11.20 3.90 -11.72
N ALA A 196 -11.05 5.15 -11.36
CA ALA A 196 -10.14 6.13 -11.94
C ALA A 196 -9.85 7.21 -10.90
N ASP A 197 -8.96 8.16 -11.25
CA ASP A 197 -8.66 9.30 -10.40
C ASP A 197 -9.94 10.10 -10.06
N GLY A 198 -10.23 10.28 -8.77
CA GLY A 198 -11.44 10.94 -8.26
C GLY A 198 -12.76 10.21 -8.49
N ARG A 199 -12.77 9.11 -9.22
CA ARG A 199 -14.00 8.41 -9.57
C ARG A 199 -14.20 7.13 -8.78
N PHE A 200 -15.02 7.20 -7.76
CA PHE A 200 -15.43 6.06 -6.94
C PHE A 200 -16.63 5.33 -7.57
N SER A 201 -16.64 4.00 -7.48
CA SER A 201 -17.77 3.14 -7.83
C SER A 201 -18.17 2.31 -6.62
N SER A 202 -19.41 2.44 -6.16
CA SER A 202 -19.95 1.69 -5.00
C SER A 202 -20.17 0.20 -5.31
N THR A 203 -20.19 -0.19 -6.58
CA THR A 203 -20.45 -1.57 -7.03
C THR A 203 -19.21 -2.30 -7.51
N ALA A 204 -18.17 -1.59 -7.93
CA ALA A 204 -16.94 -2.21 -8.42
C ALA A 204 -16.21 -2.95 -7.29
N ILE A 205 -15.58 -4.09 -7.65
CA ILE A 205 -14.85 -4.95 -6.72
C ILE A 205 -13.36 -4.88 -7.05
N ASP A 206 -12.53 -4.70 -6.03
CA ASP A 206 -11.08 -4.85 -6.17
C ASP A 206 -10.72 -6.34 -6.19
N LYS A 207 -10.10 -6.77 -7.29
CA LYS A 207 -9.69 -8.16 -7.50
C LYS A 207 -8.26 -8.46 -6.98
N GLN A 208 -7.49 -7.45 -6.59
CA GLN A 208 -6.18 -7.66 -5.96
C GLN A 208 -6.35 -8.11 -4.51
N LEU A 209 -5.38 -8.89 -4.02
CA LEU A 209 -5.31 -9.21 -2.60
C LEU A 209 -4.94 -7.96 -1.80
N GLY A 210 -5.67 -7.71 -0.73
CA GLY A 210 -5.33 -6.69 0.25
C GLY A 210 -4.12 -7.10 1.10
N THR A 211 -3.43 -6.12 1.63
CA THR A 211 -2.22 -6.35 2.44
C THR A 211 -2.54 -7.15 3.70
N CYS A 212 -3.68 -6.89 4.36
CA CYS A 212 -4.09 -7.62 5.56
C CYS A 212 -4.39 -9.09 5.29
N ALA A 213 -4.99 -9.46 4.15
CA ALA A 213 -5.21 -10.86 3.82
C ALA A 213 -3.89 -11.64 3.71
N LEU A 214 -2.86 -11.01 3.12
CA LEU A 214 -1.52 -11.58 3.03
C LEU A 214 -0.84 -11.66 4.41
N LEU A 215 -0.86 -10.57 5.18
CA LEU A 215 -0.20 -10.50 6.49
C LEU A 215 -0.82 -11.47 7.51
N LEU A 216 -2.15 -11.60 7.55
CA LEU A 216 -2.85 -12.58 8.39
C LEU A 216 -2.41 -14.01 8.07
N ARG A 217 -2.33 -14.35 6.79
CA ARG A 217 -1.88 -15.68 6.38
C ARG A 217 -0.40 -15.91 6.65
N MET A 218 0.44 -14.90 6.45
CA MET A 218 1.87 -14.97 6.79
C MET A 218 2.04 -15.20 8.29
N GLN A 219 1.33 -14.46 9.13
CA GLN A 219 1.36 -14.61 10.59
C GLN A 219 0.89 -16.01 11.02
N SER A 220 -0.20 -16.54 10.46
CA SER A 220 -0.69 -17.89 10.76
C SER A 220 0.30 -19.01 10.37
N ARG A 221 1.26 -18.69 9.48
CA ARG A 221 2.36 -19.59 9.07
C ARG A 221 3.68 -19.31 9.82
N GLY A 222 3.63 -18.53 10.89
CA GLY A 222 4.81 -18.22 11.71
C GLY A 222 5.79 -17.20 11.11
N ILE A 223 5.39 -16.50 10.03
CA ILE A 223 6.19 -15.44 9.42
C ILE A 223 5.95 -14.15 10.21
N LYS A 224 7.02 -13.52 10.70
CA LYS A 224 6.94 -12.25 11.43
C LYS A 224 6.45 -11.13 10.49
N VAL A 225 5.40 -10.41 10.92
CA VAL A 225 4.80 -9.31 10.13
C VAL A 225 5.12 -7.91 10.70
N GLY A 226 5.85 -7.84 11.82
CA GLY A 226 6.29 -6.60 12.44
C GLY A 226 5.50 -6.25 13.70
N PHE A 227 4.21 -6.49 13.73
CA PHE A 227 3.30 -6.21 14.85
C PHE A 227 2.55 -7.46 15.31
N ARG A 228 1.91 -7.33 16.47
CA ARG A 228 1.05 -8.36 17.08
C ARG A 228 -0.39 -7.87 17.15
#